data_9138d8ebbb2aee92fcc3a3636d63551a
#
_entry.id   9138d8ebbb2aee92fcc3a3636d63551a
#
_cell.length_a   1.000
_cell.length_b   1.000
_cell.length_c   1.000
_cell.angle_alpha   90.00
_cell.angle_beta   90.00
_cell.angle_gamma   90.00
#
_symmetry.space_group_name_H-M   'P 1'
#
loop_
_entity.id
_entity.type
_entity.pdbx_description
1 polymer ?
#
loop_
_entity_poly.entity_id
_entity_poly.type
_entity_poly.pdbx_seq_one_letter_code
_entity_poly.pdbx_strand_id
1 'polypeptide(L)'
;MTRIDKLVVCGVGLIGGSFALALRAAGLVGEVVGVGRSPASLAKATVLGIVDRATDDWADALAGAGLVLIATPVGQMDGVMAAMAPHLAPGTAVTDAGSTKSDVIEAIYRNLDRQLGQVVPSHPIAGSENSGAEAAYAELYRDRKVVVTPLPENDAGAVALVRQAWQACGGQLFEMTPQEHDRVFAAVSHLPHLLAFGLVHDLAQRANAEQLFGYAAGGFRDFTRIAGSHPEMWRDICIANRQALIGELDAYLAELALLRAYLLSGDGRSLEAIFDDARTARNAWANRKED
;
A
#
# COMPACT_ATOMS: atom_id res chain seq x y z
N MET A 1 24.45 7.19 -1.29
CA MET A 1 23.30 8.03 -1.68
C MET A 1 23.63 9.49 -1.40
N THR A 2 23.33 10.38 -2.33
CA THR A 2 23.42 11.84 -2.10
C THR A 2 22.29 12.23 -1.14
N ARG A 3 22.57 13.09 -0.17
CA ARG A 3 21.57 13.61 0.75
C ARG A 3 20.47 14.36 -0.01
N ILE A 4 19.22 14.14 0.38
CA ILE A 4 18.05 14.87 -0.11
C ILE A 4 17.91 16.12 0.73
N ASP A 5 18.10 17.29 0.15
CA ASP A 5 18.01 18.54 0.91
C ASP A 5 16.59 18.77 1.45
N LYS A 6 15.57 18.51 0.62
CA LYS A 6 14.18 18.66 1.00
C LYS A 6 13.34 17.50 0.47
N LEU A 7 12.64 16.81 1.39
CA LEU A 7 11.64 15.78 1.12
C LEU A 7 10.24 16.38 1.32
N VAL A 8 9.34 16.16 0.37
CA VAL A 8 7.93 16.47 0.52
C VAL A 8 7.15 15.16 0.69
N VAL A 9 6.33 15.06 1.71
CA VAL A 9 5.47 13.88 1.98
C VAL A 9 4.01 14.30 1.86
N CYS A 10 3.36 13.81 0.80
CA CYS A 10 1.93 13.98 0.59
C CYS A 10 1.19 12.83 1.28
N GLY A 11 0.56 13.11 2.42
CA GLY A 11 -0.06 12.09 3.26
C GLY A 11 0.88 11.59 4.38
N VAL A 12 0.93 12.36 5.48
CA VAL A 12 1.78 12.06 6.65
C VAL A 12 1.01 11.13 7.61
N GLY A 13 0.81 9.88 7.16
CA GLY A 13 0.25 8.78 7.97
C GLY A 13 1.33 7.76 8.34
N LEU A 14 0.90 6.51 8.61
CA LEU A 14 1.81 5.39 8.89
C LEU A 14 2.89 5.28 7.80
N ILE A 15 2.50 5.19 6.53
CA ILE A 15 3.41 4.97 5.40
C ILE A 15 4.31 6.19 5.16
N GLY A 16 3.73 7.35 4.84
CA GLY A 16 4.51 8.56 4.55
C GLY A 16 5.36 9.03 5.72
N GLY A 17 4.82 8.94 6.94
CA GLY A 17 5.56 9.29 8.16
C GLY A 17 6.73 8.37 8.44
N SER A 18 6.56 7.05 8.26
CA SER A 18 7.64 6.08 8.44
C SER A 18 8.76 6.25 7.41
N PHE A 19 8.43 6.61 6.16
CA PHE A 19 9.43 6.91 5.14
C PHE A 19 10.28 8.12 5.54
N ALA A 20 9.64 9.20 6.01
CA ALA A 20 10.34 10.39 6.50
C ALA A 20 11.25 10.06 7.69
N LEU A 21 10.74 9.32 8.67
CA LEU A 21 11.50 8.92 9.86
C LEU A 21 12.68 8.00 9.50
N ALA A 22 12.49 7.05 8.59
CA ALA A 22 13.55 6.15 8.14
C ALA A 22 14.69 6.91 7.44
N LEU A 23 14.38 7.81 6.50
CA LEU A 23 15.39 8.64 5.83
C LEU A 23 16.10 9.61 6.79
N ARG A 24 15.37 10.14 7.78
CA ARG A 24 15.94 10.98 8.83
C ARG A 24 16.89 10.18 9.71
N ALA A 25 16.51 8.99 10.15
CA ALA A 25 17.34 8.09 10.94
C ALA A 25 18.62 7.68 10.18
N ALA A 26 18.54 7.53 8.85
CA ALA A 26 19.69 7.27 7.99
C ALA A 26 20.58 8.51 7.74
N GLY A 27 20.21 9.71 8.20
CA GLY A 27 20.94 10.96 7.96
C GLY A 27 20.89 11.46 6.52
N LEU A 28 19.92 11.00 5.73
CA LEU A 28 19.83 11.20 4.29
C LEU A 28 18.83 12.29 3.86
N VAL A 29 18.15 12.93 4.80
CA VAL A 29 17.22 14.02 4.53
C VAL A 29 17.58 15.27 5.34
N GLY A 30 17.40 16.44 4.74
CA GLY A 30 17.55 17.74 5.39
C GLY A 30 16.23 18.18 6.01
N GLU A 31 15.41 18.88 5.23
CA GLU A 31 14.09 19.33 5.61
C GLU A 31 13.02 18.30 5.17
N VAL A 32 12.02 18.06 6.00
CA VAL A 32 10.81 17.28 5.65
C VAL A 32 9.58 18.18 5.74
N VAL A 33 8.88 18.32 4.62
CA VAL A 33 7.63 19.11 4.52
C VAL A 33 6.44 18.17 4.35
N GLY A 34 5.45 18.29 5.21
CA GLY A 34 4.20 17.54 5.12
C GLY A 34 3.13 18.30 4.34
N VAL A 35 2.45 17.59 3.42
CA VAL A 35 1.26 18.06 2.73
C VAL A 35 0.11 17.09 2.96
N GLY A 36 -1.10 17.60 3.23
CA GLY A 36 -2.27 16.74 3.46
C GLY A 36 -3.56 17.51 3.65
N ARG A 37 -4.68 16.78 3.62
CA ARG A 37 -6.03 17.36 3.71
C ARG A 37 -6.45 17.80 5.12
N SER A 38 -5.88 17.19 6.15
CA SER A 38 -6.27 17.40 7.54
C SER A 38 -5.27 18.28 8.27
N PRO A 39 -5.58 19.55 8.57
CA PRO A 39 -4.69 20.41 9.36
C PRO A 39 -4.36 19.79 10.73
N ALA A 40 -5.32 19.10 11.36
CA ALA A 40 -5.10 18.45 12.65
C ALA A 40 -4.06 17.31 12.56
N SER A 41 -4.14 16.48 11.49
CA SER A 41 -3.17 15.41 11.27
C SER A 41 -1.78 15.96 10.95
N LEU A 42 -1.69 17.04 10.19
CA LEU A 42 -0.42 17.70 9.87
C LEU A 42 0.21 18.35 11.12
N ALA A 43 -0.58 19.07 11.93
CA ALA A 43 -0.11 19.63 13.18
C ALA A 43 0.43 18.53 14.12
N LYS A 44 -0.24 17.38 14.19
CA LYS A 44 0.20 16.23 14.96
C LYS A 44 1.51 15.66 14.45
N ALA A 45 1.66 15.51 13.14
CA ALA A 45 2.90 15.04 12.53
C ALA A 45 4.09 15.98 12.81
N THR A 46 3.84 17.30 12.87
CA THR A 46 4.84 18.30 13.27
C THR A 46 5.21 18.17 14.76
N VAL A 47 4.22 18.03 15.64
CA VAL A 47 4.45 17.84 17.10
C VAL A 47 5.25 16.56 17.37
N LEU A 48 4.99 15.48 16.61
CA LEU A 48 5.72 14.22 16.70
C LEU A 48 7.12 14.27 16.07
N GLY A 49 7.52 15.38 15.44
CA GLY A 49 8.81 15.52 14.79
C GLY A 49 8.98 14.68 13.52
N ILE A 50 7.88 14.20 12.93
CA ILE A 50 7.88 13.44 11.67
C ILE A 50 8.19 14.37 10.50
N VAL A 51 7.59 15.57 10.51
CA VAL A 51 7.86 16.65 9.55
C VAL A 51 8.37 17.89 10.30
N ASP A 52 9.21 18.69 9.65
CA ASP A 52 9.72 19.94 10.23
C ASP A 52 8.66 21.04 10.16
N ARG A 53 7.88 21.02 9.10
CA ARG A 53 6.71 21.91 8.91
C ARG A 53 5.67 21.25 8.01
N ALA A 54 4.48 21.81 7.99
CA ALA A 54 3.41 21.41 7.11
C ALA A 54 2.82 22.65 6.40
N THR A 55 2.34 22.45 5.16
CA THR A 55 1.72 23.49 4.36
C THR A 55 0.66 22.88 3.44
N ASP A 56 -0.32 23.68 3.02
CA ASP A 56 -1.28 23.36 1.98
C ASP A 56 -0.98 24.10 0.66
N ASP A 57 0.03 24.97 0.66
CA ASP A 57 0.54 25.66 -0.52
C ASP A 57 1.56 24.79 -1.27
N TRP A 58 1.17 24.32 -2.44
CA TRP A 58 2.01 23.47 -3.28
C TRP A 58 3.28 24.18 -3.80
N ALA A 59 3.20 25.49 -4.08
CA ALA A 59 4.38 26.24 -4.53
C ALA A 59 5.43 26.31 -3.42
N ASP A 60 5.00 26.58 -2.17
CA ASP A 60 5.87 26.59 -1.00
C ASP A 60 6.41 25.18 -0.69
N ALA A 61 5.53 24.17 -0.74
CA ALA A 61 5.94 22.79 -0.49
C ALA A 61 7.01 22.30 -1.45
N LEU A 62 6.84 22.54 -2.76
CA LEU A 62 7.69 21.98 -3.81
C LEU A 62 8.92 22.84 -4.13
N ALA A 63 9.00 24.09 -3.71
CA ALA A 63 10.17 24.93 -3.92
C ALA A 63 11.45 24.27 -3.34
N GLY A 64 12.39 23.88 -4.21
CA GLY A 64 13.63 23.23 -3.82
C GLY A 64 13.51 21.78 -3.37
N ALA A 65 12.37 21.12 -3.61
CA ALA A 65 12.22 19.71 -3.29
C ALA A 65 13.13 18.82 -4.16
N GLY A 66 13.87 17.92 -3.52
CA GLY A 66 14.67 16.90 -4.20
C GLY A 66 13.92 15.59 -4.41
N LEU A 67 13.00 15.26 -3.48
CA LEU A 67 12.15 14.06 -3.56
C LEU A 67 10.75 14.37 -3.04
N VAL A 68 9.75 13.84 -3.73
CA VAL A 68 8.34 13.84 -3.30
C VAL A 68 7.86 12.40 -3.13
N LEU A 69 7.25 12.08 -1.98
CA LEU A 69 6.51 10.85 -1.77
C LEU A 69 5.01 11.13 -1.73
N ILE A 70 4.24 10.46 -2.59
CA ILE A 70 2.77 10.46 -2.53
C ILE A 70 2.33 9.21 -1.76
N ALA A 71 1.90 9.39 -0.50
CA ALA A 71 1.45 8.35 0.41
C ALA A 71 -0.01 8.55 0.87
N THR A 72 -0.81 9.17 0.00
CA THR A 72 -2.27 9.27 0.17
C THR A 72 -2.96 7.98 -0.29
N PRO A 73 -4.22 7.71 0.12
CA PRO A 73 -5.02 6.66 -0.49
C PRO A 73 -5.06 6.79 -2.02
N VAL A 74 -5.08 5.66 -2.73
CA VAL A 74 -4.97 5.64 -4.21
C VAL A 74 -6.06 6.46 -4.88
N GLY A 75 -7.29 6.47 -4.35
CA GLY A 75 -8.38 7.30 -4.87
C GLY A 75 -8.16 8.82 -4.78
N GLN A 76 -7.11 9.27 -4.09
CA GLN A 76 -6.77 10.69 -3.96
C GLN A 76 -5.55 11.09 -4.81
N MET A 77 -4.79 10.13 -5.32
CA MET A 77 -3.51 10.38 -6.00
C MET A 77 -3.67 11.20 -7.26
N ASP A 78 -4.73 10.97 -8.04
CA ASP A 78 -5.03 11.76 -9.24
C ASP A 78 -5.14 13.26 -8.93
N GLY A 79 -5.94 13.62 -7.91
CA GLY A 79 -6.09 15.02 -7.48
C GLY A 79 -4.81 15.61 -6.89
N VAL A 80 -4.00 14.82 -6.17
CA VAL A 80 -2.70 15.24 -5.65
C VAL A 80 -1.74 15.53 -6.80
N MET A 81 -1.65 14.66 -7.80
CA MET A 81 -0.80 14.83 -8.97
C MET A 81 -1.22 16.07 -9.78
N ALA A 82 -2.52 16.26 -9.99
CA ALA A 82 -3.04 17.45 -10.68
C ALA A 82 -2.67 18.76 -9.96
N ALA A 83 -2.78 18.77 -8.62
CA ALA A 83 -2.47 19.96 -7.82
C ALA A 83 -0.97 20.27 -7.77
N MET A 84 -0.10 19.25 -7.73
CA MET A 84 1.35 19.43 -7.66
C MET A 84 2.00 19.75 -9.02
N ALA A 85 1.41 19.28 -10.13
CA ALA A 85 2.00 19.36 -11.46
C ALA A 85 2.50 20.77 -11.87
N PRO A 86 1.74 21.87 -11.64
CA PRO A 86 2.18 23.22 -12.01
C PRO A 86 3.40 23.71 -11.24
N HIS A 87 3.74 23.10 -10.11
CA HIS A 87 4.78 23.54 -9.18
C HIS A 87 5.98 22.60 -9.12
N LEU A 88 5.94 21.49 -9.85
CA LEU A 88 7.00 20.48 -9.87
C LEU A 88 8.17 20.95 -10.72
N ALA A 89 9.30 21.26 -10.08
CA ALA A 89 10.51 21.72 -10.78
C ALA A 89 11.22 20.58 -11.52
N PRO A 90 11.93 20.87 -12.62
CA PRO A 90 12.82 19.91 -13.25
C PRO A 90 13.85 19.35 -12.26
N GLY A 91 14.08 18.03 -12.30
CA GLY A 91 15.04 17.35 -11.41
C GLY A 91 14.48 16.93 -10.05
N THR A 92 13.26 17.32 -9.68
CA THR A 92 12.57 16.78 -8.50
C THR A 92 12.08 15.38 -8.79
N ALA A 93 12.60 14.36 -8.13
CA ALA A 93 12.07 13.01 -8.27
C ALA A 93 10.73 12.87 -7.51
N VAL A 94 9.81 12.09 -8.07
CA VAL A 94 8.51 11.78 -7.45
C VAL A 94 8.36 10.27 -7.37
N THR A 95 7.88 9.76 -6.24
CA THR A 95 7.47 8.37 -6.08
C THR A 95 6.18 8.30 -5.31
N ASP A 96 5.51 7.16 -5.38
CA ASP A 96 4.29 6.90 -4.61
C ASP A 96 4.43 5.66 -3.72
N ALA A 97 3.46 5.44 -2.86
CA ALA A 97 3.31 4.26 -2.03
C ALA A 97 1.95 3.58 -2.23
N GLY A 98 1.34 3.77 -3.39
CA GLY A 98 0.02 3.25 -3.71
C GLY A 98 -0.05 1.73 -3.76
N SER A 99 -1.16 1.18 -3.27
CA SER A 99 -1.39 -0.27 -3.25
C SER A 99 -1.81 -0.85 -4.60
N THR A 100 -2.08 -0.02 -5.59
CA THR A 100 -2.39 -0.35 -6.98
C THR A 100 -1.45 0.42 -7.90
N LYS A 101 -1.17 -0.11 -9.12
CA LYS A 101 -0.20 0.54 -10.00
C LYS A 101 -0.79 0.98 -11.34
N SER A 102 -1.70 0.21 -11.93
CA SER A 102 -2.25 0.57 -13.25
C SER A 102 -3.00 1.90 -13.20
N ASP A 103 -3.87 2.11 -12.21
CA ASP A 103 -4.62 3.36 -12.03
C ASP A 103 -3.71 4.55 -11.66
N VAL A 104 -2.70 4.29 -10.80
CA VAL A 104 -1.70 5.32 -10.43
C VAL A 104 -0.91 5.76 -11.65
N ILE A 105 -0.50 4.83 -12.50
CA ILE A 105 0.24 5.16 -13.74
C ILE A 105 -0.66 5.89 -14.76
N GLU A 106 -1.93 5.51 -14.87
CA GLU A 106 -2.90 6.27 -15.66
C GLU A 106 -3.03 7.71 -15.17
N ALA A 107 -3.06 7.91 -13.84
CA ALA A 107 -3.08 9.25 -13.24
C ALA A 107 -1.78 10.04 -13.50
N ILE A 108 -0.63 9.37 -13.49
CA ILE A 108 0.67 9.97 -13.85
C ILE A 108 0.64 10.46 -15.31
N TYR A 109 0.27 9.62 -16.25
CA TYR A 109 0.19 10.03 -17.66
C TYR A 109 -0.81 11.15 -17.91
N ARG A 110 -1.89 11.22 -17.14
CA ARG A 110 -2.91 12.26 -17.26
C ARG A 110 -2.46 13.62 -16.73
N ASN A 111 -1.76 13.62 -15.57
CA ASN A 111 -1.50 14.85 -14.81
C ASN A 111 -0.04 15.30 -14.87
N LEU A 112 0.91 14.38 -15.12
CA LEU A 112 2.36 14.61 -15.06
C LEU A 112 3.04 14.25 -16.38
N ASP A 113 2.35 14.42 -17.51
CA ASP A 113 2.80 14.07 -18.86
C ASP A 113 4.13 14.73 -19.24
N ARG A 114 4.40 15.93 -18.71
CA ARG A 114 5.64 16.68 -18.95
C ARG A 114 6.77 16.31 -17.98
N GLN A 115 6.48 15.57 -16.94
CA GLN A 115 7.40 15.19 -15.87
C GLN A 115 7.61 13.66 -15.78
N LEU A 116 7.22 12.90 -16.81
CA LEU A 116 7.32 11.42 -16.79
C LEU A 116 8.73 10.92 -16.43
N GLY A 117 9.78 11.62 -16.90
CA GLY A 117 11.16 11.29 -16.53
C GLY A 117 11.43 11.27 -15.03
N GLN A 118 10.69 12.09 -14.27
CA GLN A 118 10.92 12.31 -12.83
C GLN A 118 10.06 11.40 -11.93
N VAL A 119 9.00 10.74 -12.45
CA VAL A 119 8.01 10.04 -11.65
C VAL A 119 8.20 8.54 -11.72
N VAL A 120 8.70 7.95 -10.64
CA VAL A 120 9.02 6.52 -10.53
C VAL A 120 8.04 5.85 -9.57
N PRO A 121 7.03 5.13 -10.06
CA PRO A 121 6.01 4.52 -9.21
C PRO A 121 6.58 3.40 -8.33
N SER A 122 6.04 3.28 -7.11
CA SER A 122 6.43 2.22 -6.20
C SER A 122 5.30 1.80 -5.26
N HIS A 123 5.48 0.64 -4.61
CA HIS A 123 4.58 0.12 -3.60
C HIS A 123 5.38 -0.62 -2.52
N PRO A 124 5.54 -0.06 -1.32
CA PRO A 124 6.11 -0.77 -0.18
C PRO A 124 5.09 -1.77 0.37
N ILE A 125 5.51 -3.04 0.46
CA ILE A 125 4.66 -4.12 0.99
C ILE A 125 4.84 -4.16 2.51
N ALA A 126 4.37 -3.11 3.15
CA ALA A 126 4.46 -2.88 4.57
C ALA A 126 3.21 -2.14 5.07
N GLY A 127 2.81 -2.41 6.29
CA GLY A 127 1.63 -1.79 6.90
C GLY A 127 1.23 -2.49 8.18
N SER A 128 0.23 -1.92 8.83
CA SER A 128 -0.47 -2.51 9.96
C SER A 128 -1.93 -2.08 9.94
N GLU A 129 -2.73 -2.62 10.84
CA GLU A 129 -4.11 -2.17 11.08
C GLU A 129 -4.20 -0.77 11.68
N ASN A 130 -3.09 -0.25 12.24
CA ASN A 130 -3.02 1.09 12.79
C ASN A 130 -2.83 2.13 11.67
N SER A 131 -3.39 3.30 11.86
CA SER A 131 -3.35 4.40 10.90
C SER A 131 -3.00 5.74 11.58
N GLY A 132 -2.68 6.74 10.76
CA GLY A 132 -2.32 8.08 11.25
C GLY A 132 -0.82 8.24 11.53
N ALA A 133 -0.45 9.48 11.88
CA ALA A 133 0.94 9.84 12.13
C ALA A 133 1.52 9.15 13.38
N GLU A 134 0.67 8.88 14.38
CA GLU A 134 1.09 8.21 15.62
C GLU A 134 1.54 6.76 15.40
N ALA A 135 1.09 6.14 14.33
CA ALA A 135 1.48 4.78 13.99
C ALA A 135 2.84 4.72 13.24
N ALA A 136 3.40 5.86 12.82
CA ALA A 136 4.63 5.91 12.04
C ALA A 136 5.87 5.58 12.90
N TYR A 137 6.80 4.79 12.34
CA TYR A 137 8.09 4.45 12.94
C TYR A 137 9.14 4.15 11.88
N ALA A 138 10.41 4.37 12.19
CA ALA A 138 11.50 4.34 11.22
C ALA A 138 11.77 2.95 10.61
N GLU A 139 11.48 1.89 11.35
CA GLU A 139 11.81 0.51 10.97
C GLU A 139 10.71 -0.19 10.16
N LEU A 140 9.62 0.50 9.80
CA LEU A 140 8.47 -0.09 9.11
C LEU A 140 8.86 -0.91 7.87
N TYR A 141 9.86 -0.44 7.13
CA TYR A 141 10.27 -1.02 5.84
C TYR A 141 11.44 -1.99 5.95
N ARG A 142 12.02 -2.17 7.15
CA ARG A 142 13.17 -3.07 7.33
C ARG A 142 12.79 -4.49 6.91
N ASP A 143 13.57 -5.05 5.97
CA ASP A 143 13.37 -6.38 5.40
C ASP A 143 12.01 -6.57 4.70
N ARG A 144 11.33 -5.46 4.35
CA ARG A 144 10.07 -5.50 3.60
C ARG A 144 10.31 -5.35 2.11
N LYS A 145 9.50 -6.04 1.32
CA LYS A 145 9.52 -5.89 -0.14
C LYS A 145 8.99 -4.52 -0.54
N VAL A 146 9.66 -3.91 -1.50
CA VAL A 146 9.19 -2.70 -2.17
C VAL A 146 9.18 -2.98 -3.67
N VAL A 147 8.01 -2.96 -4.27
CA VAL A 147 7.88 -3.10 -5.72
C VAL A 147 8.05 -1.74 -6.37
N VAL A 148 8.94 -1.66 -7.36
CA VAL A 148 9.12 -0.49 -8.22
C VAL A 148 8.62 -0.84 -9.61
N THR A 149 7.86 0.06 -10.23
CA THR A 149 7.30 -0.13 -11.58
C THR A 149 7.75 1.02 -12.49
N PRO A 150 9.04 1.06 -12.91
CA PRO A 150 9.56 2.17 -13.69
C PRO A 150 8.82 2.31 -15.02
N LEU A 151 8.60 3.56 -15.43
CA LEU A 151 8.06 3.90 -16.74
C LEU A 151 9.17 3.89 -17.79
N PRO A 152 8.86 3.60 -19.06
CA PRO A 152 9.84 3.67 -20.16
C PRO A 152 10.49 5.06 -20.29
N GLU A 153 9.78 6.12 -19.90
CA GLU A 153 10.21 7.52 -19.97
C GLU A 153 11.07 7.95 -18.79
N ASN A 154 11.24 7.11 -17.75
CA ASN A 154 11.94 7.52 -16.54
C ASN A 154 13.43 7.81 -16.77
N ASP A 155 13.89 8.92 -16.23
CA ASP A 155 15.30 9.26 -16.16
C ASP A 155 16.04 8.29 -15.22
N ALA A 156 17.19 7.79 -15.66
CA ALA A 156 18.00 6.86 -14.86
C ALA A 156 18.39 7.46 -13.48
N GLY A 157 18.57 8.77 -13.40
CA GLY A 157 18.86 9.49 -12.15
C GLY A 157 17.68 9.46 -11.18
N ALA A 158 16.46 9.66 -11.66
CA ALA A 158 15.25 9.58 -10.84
C ALA A 158 15.01 8.16 -10.34
N VAL A 159 15.15 7.16 -11.21
CA VAL A 159 15.03 5.73 -10.83
C VAL A 159 16.08 5.39 -9.76
N ALA A 160 17.34 5.80 -9.95
CA ALA A 160 18.41 5.55 -9.00
C ALA A 160 18.12 6.19 -7.63
N LEU A 161 17.64 7.43 -7.60
CA LEU A 161 17.31 8.14 -6.37
C LEU A 161 16.17 7.46 -5.60
N VAL A 162 15.09 7.11 -6.28
CA VAL A 162 13.93 6.44 -5.65
C VAL A 162 14.34 5.06 -5.11
N ARG A 163 15.07 4.26 -5.89
CA ARG A 163 15.59 2.96 -5.43
C ARG A 163 16.46 3.11 -4.20
N GLN A 164 17.40 4.06 -4.20
CA GLN A 164 18.27 4.31 -3.05
C GLN A 164 17.51 4.80 -1.82
N ALA A 165 16.45 5.60 -1.99
CA ALA A 165 15.62 6.06 -0.89
C ALA A 165 14.91 4.89 -0.21
N TRP A 166 14.28 3.99 -0.96
CA TRP A 166 13.64 2.81 -0.40
C TRP A 166 14.64 1.83 0.24
N GLN A 167 15.81 1.64 -0.38
CA GLN A 167 16.89 0.82 0.23
C GLN A 167 17.39 1.42 1.53
N ALA A 168 17.53 2.74 1.61
CA ALA A 168 17.93 3.43 2.85
C ALA A 168 16.89 3.29 3.97
N CYS A 169 15.61 3.11 3.62
CA CYS A 169 14.55 2.73 4.56
C CYS A 169 14.63 1.26 5.01
N GLY A 170 15.53 0.45 4.47
CA GLY A 170 15.68 -0.98 4.75
C GLY A 170 14.86 -1.88 3.82
N GLY A 171 14.24 -1.34 2.78
CA GLY A 171 13.41 -2.08 1.83
C GLY A 171 14.20 -2.95 0.86
N GLN A 172 13.68 -4.13 0.56
CA GLN A 172 14.17 -5.04 -0.47
C GLN A 172 13.44 -4.75 -1.78
N LEU A 173 14.19 -4.33 -2.83
CA LEU A 173 13.59 -3.87 -4.07
C LEU A 173 13.31 -5.01 -5.05
N PHE A 174 12.09 -5.02 -5.58
CA PHE A 174 11.63 -5.87 -6.65
C PHE A 174 11.05 -5.01 -7.77
N GLU A 175 11.10 -5.52 -9.00
CA GLU A 175 10.57 -4.83 -10.16
C GLU A 175 9.50 -5.70 -10.82
N MET A 176 8.38 -5.11 -11.16
CA MET A 176 7.26 -5.74 -11.86
C MET A 176 6.66 -4.75 -12.86
N THR A 177 5.98 -5.27 -13.88
CA THR A 177 5.08 -4.44 -14.67
C THR A 177 3.84 -4.06 -13.84
N PRO A 178 3.16 -2.93 -14.14
CA PRO A 178 1.95 -2.54 -13.42
C PRO A 178 0.86 -3.61 -13.44
N GLN A 179 0.67 -4.26 -14.58
CA GLN A 179 -0.34 -5.30 -14.76
C GLN A 179 0.00 -6.59 -13.98
N GLU A 180 1.28 -6.94 -13.90
CA GLU A 180 1.75 -8.06 -13.08
C GLU A 180 1.55 -7.75 -11.59
N HIS A 181 1.96 -6.55 -11.16
CA HIS A 181 1.74 -6.06 -9.81
C HIS A 181 0.27 -6.20 -9.39
N ASP A 182 -0.64 -5.63 -10.19
CA ASP A 182 -2.06 -5.59 -9.84
C ASP A 182 -2.69 -6.98 -9.80
N ARG A 183 -2.30 -7.90 -10.68
CA ARG A 183 -2.73 -9.31 -10.64
C ARG A 183 -2.21 -10.04 -9.38
N VAL A 184 -0.91 -9.90 -9.08
CA VAL A 184 -0.32 -10.54 -7.89
C VAL A 184 -1.01 -10.05 -6.63
N PHE A 185 -1.17 -8.73 -6.47
CA PHE A 185 -1.77 -8.18 -5.25
C PHE A 185 -3.29 -8.35 -5.20
N ALA A 186 -3.98 -8.51 -6.32
CA ALA A 186 -5.38 -8.95 -6.32
C ALA A 186 -5.53 -10.30 -5.60
N ALA A 187 -4.67 -11.28 -5.93
CA ALA A 187 -4.74 -12.62 -5.37
C ALA A 187 -4.30 -12.68 -3.90
N VAL A 188 -3.13 -12.08 -3.55
CA VAL A 188 -2.49 -12.32 -2.25
C VAL A 188 -2.79 -11.26 -1.19
N SER A 189 -3.46 -10.17 -1.56
CA SER A 189 -3.77 -9.05 -0.67
C SER A 189 -5.23 -8.59 -0.77
N HIS A 190 -5.69 -8.18 -1.97
CA HIS A 190 -6.99 -7.53 -2.11
C HIS A 190 -8.14 -8.51 -1.89
N LEU A 191 -8.09 -9.71 -2.48
CA LEU A 191 -9.09 -10.75 -2.25
C LEU A 191 -9.17 -11.17 -0.78
N PRO A 192 -8.07 -11.51 -0.07
CA PRO A 192 -8.11 -11.80 1.35
C PRO A 192 -8.80 -10.72 2.20
N HIS A 193 -8.52 -9.44 1.95
CA HIS A 193 -9.18 -8.36 2.68
C HIS A 193 -10.67 -8.27 2.34
N LEU A 194 -11.03 -8.34 1.06
CA LEU A 194 -12.43 -8.35 0.63
C LEU A 194 -13.23 -9.47 1.33
N LEU A 195 -12.66 -10.68 1.39
CA LEU A 195 -13.29 -11.83 2.04
C LEU A 195 -13.40 -11.63 3.55
N ALA A 196 -12.39 -11.09 4.21
CA ALA A 196 -12.44 -10.82 5.64
C ALA A 196 -13.52 -9.78 5.98
N PHE A 197 -13.59 -8.67 5.23
CA PHE A 197 -14.66 -7.68 5.38
C PHE A 197 -16.04 -8.29 5.10
N GLY A 198 -16.18 -9.09 4.04
CA GLY A 198 -17.42 -9.74 3.66
C GLY A 198 -17.92 -10.72 4.73
N LEU A 199 -17.02 -11.55 5.28
CA LEU A 199 -17.36 -12.49 6.36
C LEU A 199 -17.84 -11.76 7.62
N VAL A 200 -17.11 -10.75 8.07
CA VAL A 200 -17.48 -9.99 9.27
C VAL A 200 -18.81 -9.27 9.06
N HIS A 201 -19.00 -8.65 7.88
CA HIS A 201 -20.25 -7.97 7.53
C HIS A 201 -21.43 -8.92 7.52
N ASP A 202 -21.34 -10.09 6.87
CA ASP A 202 -22.41 -11.09 6.82
C ASP A 202 -22.81 -11.53 8.24
N LEU A 203 -21.85 -11.88 9.09
CA LEU A 203 -22.13 -12.30 10.45
C LEU A 203 -22.74 -11.18 11.30
N ALA A 204 -22.30 -9.94 11.12
CA ALA A 204 -22.80 -8.77 11.85
C ALA A 204 -24.27 -8.43 11.51
N GLN A 205 -24.75 -8.80 10.32
CA GLN A 205 -26.14 -8.57 9.88
C GLN A 205 -27.12 -9.65 10.36
N ARG A 206 -26.63 -10.75 10.95
CA ARG A 206 -27.49 -11.86 11.40
C ARG A 206 -28.18 -11.54 12.71
N ALA A 207 -29.41 -12.02 12.88
CA ALA A 207 -30.19 -11.79 14.10
C ALA A 207 -29.51 -12.30 15.40
N ASN A 208 -28.60 -13.28 15.27
CA ASN A 208 -27.85 -13.85 16.38
C ASN A 208 -26.37 -13.39 16.40
N ALA A 209 -26.04 -12.23 15.84
CA ALA A 209 -24.67 -11.73 15.72
C ALA A 209 -23.92 -11.70 17.07
N GLU A 210 -24.58 -11.24 18.15
CA GLU A 210 -23.98 -11.18 19.49
C GLU A 210 -23.54 -12.59 19.97
N GLN A 211 -24.38 -13.60 19.77
CA GLN A 211 -24.04 -14.98 20.08
C GLN A 211 -22.86 -15.47 19.24
N LEU A 212 -22.85 -15.20 17.93
CA LEU A 212 -21.77 -15.63 17.03
C LEU A 212 -20.43 -15.03 17.44
N PHE A 213 -20.38 -13.71 17.67
CA PHE A 213 -19.15 -13.04 18.13
C PHE A 213 -18.75 -13.46 19.55
N GLY A 214 -19.70 -13.80 20.42
CA GLY A 214 -19.43 -14.29 21.78
C GLY A 214 -18.71 -15.64 21.80
N TYR A 215 -18.88 -16.47 20.77
CA TYR A 215 -18.17 -17.76 20.60
C TYR A 215 -16.98 -17.69 19.63
N ALA A 216 -16.69 -16.53 19.04
CA ALA A 216 -15.55 -16.36 18.14
C ALA A 216 -14.23 -16.52 18.90
N ALA A 217 -13.34 -17.36 18.38
CA ALA A 217 -12.05 -17.68 18.99
C ALA A 217 -10.86 -17.31 18.10
N GLY A 218 -9.65 -17.81 18.42
CA GLY A 218 -8.39 -17.44 17.78
C GLY A 218 -8.42 -17.51 16.25
N GLY A 219 -8.92 -18.62 15.67
CA GLY A 219 -8.98 -18.76 14.21
C GLY A 219 -9.83 -17.69 13.51
N PHE A 220 -10.96 -17.31 14.11
CA PHE A 220 -11.77 -16.21 13.60
C PHE A 220 -11.04 -14.87 13.71
N ARG A 221 -10.42 -14.61 14.86
CA ARG A 221 -9.65 -13.38 15.11
C ARG A 221 -8.49 -13.24 14.11
N ASP A 222 -7.75 -14.31 13.88
CA ASP A 222 -6.59 -14.28 12.96
C ASP A 222 -7.05 -14.04 11.53
N PHE A 223 -8.07 -14.75 11.06
CA PHE A 223 -8.60 -14.61 9.70
C PHE A 223 -9.21 -13.21 9.46
N THR A 224 -9.92 -12.65 10.44
CA THR A 224 -10.65 -11.39 10.29
C THR A 224 -9.87 -10.17 10.78
N ARG A 225 -8.65 -10.31 11.31
CA ARG A 225 -7.83 -9.20 11.79
C ARG A 225 -7.70 -8.07 10.77
N ILE A 226 -7.54 -8.42 9.51
CA ILE A 226 -7.38 -7.46 8.41
C ILE A 226 -8.66 -6.69 8.07
N ALA A 227 -9.83 -7.14 8.50
CA ALA A 227 -11.10 -6.39 8.39
C ALA A 227 -11.18 -5.20 9.38
N GLY A 228 -10.21 -5.06 10.30
CA GLY A 228 -10.04 -3.87 11.13
C GLY A 228 -9.37 -2.69 10.42
N SER A 229 -8.91 -2.85 9.19
CA SER A 229 -8.26 -1.82 8.39
C SER A 229 -9.21 -0.71 7.94
N HIS A 230 -8.66 0.44 7.54
CA HIS A 230 -9.44 1.64 7.20
C HIS A 230 -10.37 1.42 5.98
N PRO A 231 -11.70 1.60 6.11
CA PRO A 231 -12.66 1.23 5.06
C PRO A 231 -12.51 2.06 3.77
N GLU A 232 -12.22 3.37 3.86
CA GLU A 232 -12.03 4.22 2.69
C GLU A 232 -10.86 3.74 1.83
N MET A 233 -9.73 3.42 2.46
CA MET A 233 -8.55 2.92 1.79
C MET A 233 -8.85 1.62 1.03
N TRP A 234 -9.53 0.67 1.67
CA TRP A 234 -9.85 -0.62 1.04
C TRP A 234 -10.91 -0.51 -0.04
N ARG A 235 -11.91 0.40 0.13
CA ARG A 235 -12.85 0.75 -0.95
C ARG A 235 -12.09 1.21 -2.19
N ASP A 236 -11.16 2.16 -2.02
CA ASP A 236 -10.41 2.75 -3.12
C ASP A 236 -9.52 1.70 -3.81
N ILE A 237 -8.83 0.85 -3.05
CA ILE A 237 -8.02 -0.26 -3.58
C ILE A 237 -8.89 -1.24 -4.40
N CYS A 238 -10.03 -1.67 -3.85
CA CYS A 238 -10.92 -2.61 -4.54
C CYS A 238 -11.48 -2.03 -5.84
N ILE A 239 -11.82 -0.74 -5.87
CA ILE A 239 -12.32 -0.07 -7.07
C ILE A 239 -11.21 0.14 -8.09
N ALA A 240 -10.03 0.58 -7.66
CA ALA A 240 -8.88 0.79 -8.54
C ALA A 240 -8.44 -0.51 -9.24
N ASN A 241 -8.35 -1.61 -8.50
CA ASN A 241 -7.95 -2.92 -9.03
C ASN A 241 -9.13 -3.86 -9.34
N ARG A 242 -10.33 -3.31 -9.61
CA ARG A 242 -11.57 -4.10 -9.73
C ARG A 242 -11.52 -5.22 -10.76
N GLN A 243 -10.83 -5.01 -11.90
CA GLN A 243 -10.80 -6.01 -12.97
C GLN A 243 -10.04 -7.26 -12.56
N ALA A 244 -8.84 -7.11 -12.02
CA ALA A 244 -8.06 -8.23 -11.52
C ALA A 244 -8.74 -8.88 -10.30
N LEU A 245 -9.29 -8.07 -9.40
CA LEU A 245 -9.97 -8.56 -8.20
C LEU A 245 -11.24 -9.37 -8.50
N ILE A 246 -12.03 -8.97 -9.51
CA ILE A 246 -13.20 -9.75 -9.95
C ILE A 246 -12.76 -11.11 -10.49
N GLY A 247 -11.68 -11.17 -11.30
CA GLY A 247 -11.15 -12.44 -11.78
C GLY A 247 -10.74 -13.40 -10.65
N GLU A 248 -10.04 -12.89 -9.63
CA GLU A 248 -9.68 -13.68 -8.44
C GLU A 248 -10.90 -14.09 -7.61
N LEU A 249 -11.89 -13.20 -7.48
CA LEU A 249 -13.13 -13.51 -6.78
C LEU A 249 -13.94 -14.60 -7.49
N ASP A 250 -14.05 -14.55 -8.81
CA ASP A 250 -14.75 -15.55 -9.61
C ASP A 250 -14.08 -16.92 -9.50
N ALA A 251 -12.74 -16.96 -9.56
CA ALA A 251 -11.98 -18.20 -9.33
C ALA A 251 -12.21 -18.77 -7.92
N TYR A 252 -12.22 -17.92 -6.91
CA TYR A 252 -12.48 -18.34 -5.53
C TYR A 252 -13.92 -18.79 -5.30
N LEU A 253 -14.90 -18.17 -5.95
CA LEU A 253 -16.31 -18.62 -5.92
C LEU A 253 -16.46 -20.01 -6.54
N ALA A 254 -15.72 -20.33 -7.60
CA ALA A 254 -15.71 -21.68 -8.18
C ALA A 254 -15.14 -22.71 -7.19
N GLU A 255 -14.06 -22.38 -6.48
CA GLU A 255 -13.48 -23.23 -5.43
C GLU A 255 -14.47 -23.44 -4.27
N LEU A 256 -15.15 -22.40 -3.81
CA LEU A 256 -16.20 -22.51 -2.79
C LEU A 256 -17.37 -23.37 -3.25
N ALA A 257 -17.75 -23.30 -4.53
CA ALA A 257 -18.80 -24.15 -5.09
C ALA A 257 -18.38 -25.63 -5.11
N LEU A 258 -17.12 -25.93 -5.40
CA LEU A 258 -16.57 -27.30 -5.33
C LEU A 258 -16.60 -27.83 -3.88
N LEU A 259 -16.08 -27.08 -2.92
CA LEU A 259 -16.13 -27.45 -1.50
C LEU A 259 -17.56 -27.68 -1.02
N ARG A 260 -18.50 -26.82 -1.44
CA ARG A 260 -19.92 -26.99 -1.14
C ARG A 260 -20.48 -28.29 -1.73
N ALA A 261 -20.08 -28.67 -2.93
CA ALA A 261 -20.52 -29.93 -3.55
C ALA A 261 -20.05 -31.16 -2.75
N TYR A 262 -18.81 -31.17 -2.28
CA TYR A 262 -18.30 -32.24 -1.43
C TYR A 262 -18.99 -32.31 -0.08
N LEU A 263 -19.33 -31.18 0.53
CA LEU A 263 -20.12 -31.13 1.76
C LEU A 263 -21.52 -31.71 1.54
N LEU A 264 -22.18 -31.37 0.43
CA LEU A 264 -23.52 -31.89 0.10
C LEU A 264 -23.54 -33.41 -0.13
N SER A 265 -22.49 -33.96 -0.76
CA SER A 265 -22.35 -35.39 -1.02
C SER A 265 -21.82 -36.19 0.17
N GLY A 266 -21.30 -35.51 1.21
CA GLY A 266 -20.59 -36.16 2.32
C GLY A 266 -19.25 -36.77 1.93
N ASP A 267 -18.63 -36.28 0.84
CA ASP A 267 -17.35 -36.77 0.35
C ASP A 267 -16.19 -36.23 1.20
N GLY A 268 -16.01 -36.83 2.38
CA GLY A 268 -14.93 -36.47 3.29
C GLY A 268 -13.52 -36.70 2.72
N ARG A 269 -13.35 -37.70 1.82
CA ARG A 269 -12.03 -38.00 1.21
C ARG A 269 -11.57 -36.86 0.31
N SER A 270 -12.46 -36.35 -0.54
CA SER A 270 -12.12 -35.23 -1.44
C SER A 270 -11.87 -33.94 -0.65
N LEU A 271 -12.63 -33.69 0.42
CA LEU A 271 -12.36 -32.56 1.32
C LEU A 271 -10.99 -32.67 1.99
N GLU A 272 -10.64 -33.87 2.51
CA GLU A 272 -9.36 -34.10 3.17
C GLU A 272 -8.19 -33.89 2.20
N ALA A 273 -8.33 -34.35 0.95
CA ALA A 273 -7.29 -34.15 -0.08
C ALA A 273 -7.03 -32.66 -0.34
N ILE A 274 -8.08 -31.86 -0.54
CA ILE A 274 -7.93 -30.38 -0.72
C ILE A 274 -7.27 -29.73 0.50
N PHE A 275 -7.67 -30.13 1.71
CA PHE A 275 -7.11 -29.56 2.94
C PHE A 275 -5.64 -29.96 3.13
N ASP A 276 -5.25 -31.15 2.73
CA ASP A 276 -3.85 -31.60 2.77
C ASP A 276 -2.96 -30.85 1.76
N ASP A 277 -3.47 -30.65 0.54
CA ASP A 277 -2.80 -29.83 -0.47
C ASP A 277 -2.63 -28.39 0.01
N ALA A 278 -3.67 -27.79 0.56
CA ALA A 278 -3.63 -26.43 1.11
C ALA A 278 -2.64 -26.31 2.27
N ARG A 279 -2.65 -27.29 3.20
CA ARG A 279 -1.72 -27.37 4.33
C ARG A 279 -0.28 -27.47 3.85
N THR A 280 -0.02 -28.30 2.84
CA THR A 280 1.30 -28.51 2.26
C THR A 280 1.82 -27.21 1.63
N ALA A 281 1.01 -26.55 0.81
CA ALA A 281 1.35 -25.29 0.18
C ALA A 281 1.60 -24.17 1.23
N ARG A 282 0.74 -24.07 2.25
CA ARG A 282 0.87 -23.10 3.35
C ARG A 282 2.18 -23.29 4.13
N ASN A 283 2.51 -24.54 4.46
CA ASN A 283 3.73 -24.86 5.21
C ASN A 283 4.98 -24.60 4.36
N ALA A 284 4.97 -24.94 3.08
CA ALA A 284 6.06 -24.64 2.17
C ALA A 284 6.30 -23.13 2.05
N TRP A 285 5.23 -22.33 1.99
CA TRP A 285 5.35 -20.87 1.97
C TRP A 285 5.90 -20.32 3.29
N ALA A 286 5.38 -20.78 4.45
CA ALA A 286 5.79 -20.26 5.75
C ALA A 286 7.25 -20.63 6.12
N ASN A 287 7.77 -21.74 5.56
CA ASN A 287 9.13 -22.19 5.78
C ASN A 287 10.14 -21.58 4.78
N ARG A 288 9.67 -20.84 3.78
CA ARG A 288 10.59 -20.04 2.95
C ARG A 288 11.20 -18.98 3.87
N LYS A 289 12.51 -19.04 4.05
CA LYS A 289 13.23 -17.89 4.58
C LYS A 289 12.92 -16.73 3.62
N GLU A 290 12.61 -15.59 4.15
CA GLU A 290 12.53 -14.37 3.34
C GLU A 290 13.96 -14.11 2.83
N ASP A 291 14.27 -14.65 1.64
CA ASP A 291 15.54 -14.43 0.93
C ASP A 291 15.51 -13.05 0.26
#